data_2f9eb7397b0afd9f21d82e16073c17a7
#
_entry.id   2f9eb7397b0afd9f21d82e16073c17a7
#
_cell.length_a   1.000
_cell.length_b   1.000
_cell.length_c   1.000
_cell.angle_alpha   90.00
_cell.angle_beta   90.00
_cell.angle_gamma   90.00
#
_symmetry.space_group_name_H-M   'P 1'
#
loop_
_entity.id
_entity.type
_entity.pdbx_description
1 polymer ?
#
loop_
_entity_poly.entity_id
_entity_poly.type
_entity_poly.pdbx_seq_one_letter_code
_entity_poly.pdbx_strand_id
1 'polypeptide(L)'
;MVLPYLVIFAVFVVFPVGYGLWLARHPESYVKLAEDPIFFRTAVNTVVFLVVAINVKMAVALGLSGFFVQTRWWIKILAVLFILPWAVPSIPTILSARFMLNPEWGVINTTIFKLTQLDGPNWLNDPTLALSFSMLMHIWKSLPFWTLILLAGRLAIPTEQYEAASVDGATRWQKFRFITWPAMRTLFVTSTILSMIWTLGDFNSVYLLTGGGPADLTHVLATLGIRYLRLDQ
;
A
#
# COMPACT_ATOMS: atom_id res chain seq x y z
N MET A 1 4.93 38.17 3.31
CA MET A 1 4.87 37.00 4.21
C MET A 1 5.22 35.65 3.54
N VAL A 2 5.46 35.57 2.23
CA VAL A 2 5.78 34.32 1.50
C VAL A 2 7.28 33.95 1.56
N LEU A 3 8.17 34.93 1.75
CA LEU A 3 9.63 34.76 1.70
C LEU A 3 10.17 33.68 2.68
N PRO A 4 9.78 33.63 3.97
CA PRO A 4 10.27 32.60 4.88
C PRO A 4 9.87 31.18 4.43
N TYR A 5 8.65 31.03 3.90
CA TYR A 5 8.18 29.76 3.35
C TYR A 5 9.02 29.32 2.13
N LEU A 6 9.29 30.25 1.21
CA LEU A 6 10.12 29.96 0.03
C LEU A 6 11.55 29.56 0.41
N VAL A 7 12.14 30.21 1.42
CA VAL A 7 13.48 29.88 1.92
C VAL A 7 13.50 28.47 2.51
N ILE A 8 12.52 28.13 3.37
CA ILE A 8 12.41 26.78 3.94
C ILE A 8 12.22 25.74 2.83
N PHE A 9 11.33 26.01 1.89
CA PHE A 9 11.10 25.11 0.75
C PHE A 9 12.36 24.91 -0.10
N ALA A 10 13.09 26.01 -0.40
CA ALA A 10 14.32 25.94 -1.17
C ALA A 10 15.40 25.11 -0.45
N VAL A 11 15.59 25.30 0.86
CA VAL A 11 16.62 24.61 1.64
C VAL A 11 16.28 23.14 1.88
N PHE A 12 15.03 22.81 2.22
CA PHE A 12 14.65 21.46 2.65
C PHE A 12 14.06 20.59 1.53
N VAL A 13 13.67 21.17 0.41
CA VAL A 13 13.11 20.43 -0.72
C VAL A 13 13.97 20.60 -1.97
N VAL A 14 14.15 21.83 -2.46
CA VAL A 14 14.84 22.05 -3.73
C VAL A 14 16.31 21.67 -3.66
N PHE A 15 17.01 22.07 -2.59
CA PHE A 15 18.44 21.77 -2.44
C PHE A 15 18.72 20.26 -2.32
N PRO A 16 18.07 19.46 -1.45
CA PRO A 16 18.33 18.01 -1.38
C PRO A 16 17.99 17.29 -2.67
N VAL A 17 16.88 17.65 -3.33
CA VAL A 17 16.50 17.06 -4.63
C VAL A 17 17.52 17.41 -5.70
N GLY A 18 17.90 18.69 -5.81
CA GLY A 18 18.92 19.15 -6.76
C GLY A 18 20.29 18.52 -6.52
N TYR A 19 20.68 18.36 -5.26
CA TYR A 19 21.93 17.69 -4.88
C TYR A 19 21.89 16.19 -5.23
N GLY A 20 20.77 15.52 -4.96
CA GLY A 20 20.57 14.12 -5.37
C GLY A 20 20.68 13.93 -6.88
N LEU A 21 20.06 14.82 -7.67
CA LEU A 21 20.16 14.79 -9.13
C LEU A 21 21.60 15.07 -9.62
N TRP A 22 22.30 15.98 -8.93
CA TRP A 22 23.71 16.25 -9.23
C TRP A 22 24.61 15.03 -8.95
N LEU A 23 24.40 14.31 -7.84
CA LEU A 23 25.10 13.05 -7.55
C LEU A 23 24.79 11.97 -8.58
N ALA A 24 23.53 11.88 -9.01
CA ALA A 24 23.07 10.90 -9.98
C ALA A 24 23.55 11.14 -11.42
N ARG A 25 24.30 12.20 -11.70
CA ARG A 25 24.74 12.55 -13.07
C ARG A 25 25.83 11.64 -13.64
N HIS A 26 26.50 10.83 -12.81
CA HIS A 26 27.62 10.01 -13.23
C HIS A 26 27.15 8.73 -13.97
N PRO A 27 27.44 8.60 -15.30
CA PRO A 27 26.94 7.46 -16.07
C PRO A 27 27.50 6.11 -15.58
N GLU A 28 28.69 6.10 -15.02
CA GLU A 28 29.32 4.88 -14.48
C GLU A 28 28.50 4.21 -13.36
N SER A 29 27.78 5.01 -12.55
CA SER A 29 26.89 4.51 -11.51
C SER A 29 25.71 3.73 -12.09
N TYR A 30 25.20 4.14 -13.25
CA TYR A 30 24.09 3.44 -13.92
C TYR A 30 24.57 2.13 -14.57
N VAL A 31 25.81 2.09 -15.11
CA VAL A 31 26.38 0.86 -15.63
C VAL A 31 26.55 -0.17 -14.50
N LYS A 32 27.16 0.21 -13.39
CA LYS A 32 27.30 -0.65 -12.21
C LYS A 32 25.95 -1.15 -11.69
N LEU A 33 24.94 -0.27 -11.68
CA LEU A 33 23.60 -0.62 -11.26
C LEU A 33 22.94 -1.63 -12.21
N ALA A 34 23.13 -1.46 -13.54
CA ALA A 34 22.58 -2.37 -14.53
C ALA A 34 23.27 -3.75 -14.55
N GLU A 35 24.52 -3.82 -14.10
CA GLU A 35 25.28 -5.07 -13.95
C GLU A 35 24.93 -5.82 -12.65
N ASP A 36 24.30 -5.16 -11.65
CA ASP A 36 23.87 -5.82 -10.43
C ASP A 36 22.60 -6.69 -10.69
N PRO A 37 22.70 -8.02 -10.56
CA PRO A 37 21.56 -8.92 -10.77
C PRO A 37 20.38 -8.62 -9.82
N ILE A 38 20.66 -8.04 -8.66
CA ILE A 38 19.63 -7.70 -7.67
C ILE A 38 18.81 -6.47 -8.10
N PHE A 39 19.42 -5.55 -8.86
CA PHE A 39 18.71 -4.39 -9.38
C PHE A 39 17.52 -4.78 -10.27
N PHE A 40 17.74 -5.67 -11.24
CA PHE A 40 16.67 -6.12 -12.12
C PHE A 40 15.54 -6.80 -11.33
N ARG A 41 15.90 -7.69 -10.40
CA ARG A 41 14.91 -8.34 -9.53
C ARG A 41 14.13 -7.32 -8.70
N THR A 42 14.81 -6.33 -8.13
CA THR A 42 14.19 -5.24 -7.37
C THR A 42 13.24 -4.41 -8.21
N ALA A 43 13.60 -4.11 -9.46
CA ALA A 43 12.73 -3.40 -10.39
C ALA A 43 11.45 -4.21 -10.67
N VAL A 44 11.57 -5.50 -10.95
CA VAL A 44 10.42 -6.40 -11.14
C VAL A 44 9.56 -6.47 -9.87
N ASN A 45 10.16 -6.66 -8.70
CA ASN A 45 9.43 -6.66 -7.43
C ASN A 45 8.65 -5.36 -7.22
N THR A 46 9.26 -4.22 -7.56
CA THR A 46 8.60 -2.91 -7.44
C THR A 46 7.39 -2.81 -8.36
N VAL A 47 7.52 -3.23 -9.61
CA VAL A 47 6.39 -3.25 -10.56
C VAL A 47 5.29 -4.18 -10.08
N VAL A 48 5.64 -5.40 -9.64
CA VAL A 48 4.67 -6.37 -9.08
C VAL A 48 3.97 -5.78 -7.86
N PHE A 49 4.74 -5.19 -6.93
CA PHE A 49 4.20 -4.55 -5.73
C PHE A 49 3.21 -3.43 -6.09
N LEU A 50 3.59 -2.54 -7.00
CA LEU A 50 2.73 -1.44 -7.46
C LEU A 50 1.45 -1.98 -8.13
N VAL A 51 1.60 -2.87 -9.12
CA VAL A 51 0.45 -3.38 -9.88
C VAL A 51 -0.50 -4.17 -8.98
N VAL A 52 0.01 -5.09 -8.18
CA VAL A 52 -0.85 -5.94 -7.33
C VAL A 52 -1.43 -5.14 -6.17
N ALA A 53 -0.58 -4.47 -5.37
CA ALA A 53 -1.05 -3.80 -4.16
C ALA A 53 -2.03 -2.66 -4.46
N ILE A 54 -1.79 -1.87 -5.51
CA ILE A 54 -2.68 -0.75 -5.84
C ILE A 54 -4.01 -1.24 -6.36
N ASN A 55 -4.01 -2.14 -7.36
CA ASN A 55 -5.26 -2.59 -7.97
C ASN A 55 -6.14 -3.34 -6.95
N VAL A 56 -5.55 -4.25 -6.16
CA VAL A 56 -6.29 -4.97 -5.12
C VAL A 56 -6.85 -3.99 -4.08
N LYS A 57 -6.01 -3.11 -3.55
CA LYS A 57 -6.40 -2.12 -2.55
C LYS A 57 -7.53 -1.20 -3.04
N MET A 58 -7.39 -0.62 -4.23
CA MET A 58 -8.37 0.32 -4.78
C MET A 58 -9.69 -0.37 -5.14
N ALA A 59 -9.64 -1.59 -5.69
CA ALA A 59 -10.85 -2.37 -5.96
C ALA A 59 -11.60 -2.72 -4.66
N VAL A 60 -10.87 -3.19 -3.64
CA VAL A 60 -11.46 -3.51 -2.33
C VAL A 60 -12.00 -2.23 -1.65
N ALA A 61 -11.27 -1.12 -1.70
CA ALA A 61 -11.71 0.17 -1.15
C ALA A 61 -12.99 0.67 -1.81
N LEU A 62 -13.10 0.53 -3.14
CA LEU A 62 -14.32 0.89 -3.88
C LEU A 62 -15.52 0.02 -3.46
N GLY A 63 -15.31 -1.28 -3.29
CA GLY A 63 -16.34 -2.20 -2.79
C GLY A 63 -16.77 -1.85 -1.36
N LEU A 64 -15.81 -1.68 -0.45
CA LEU A 64 -16.06 -1.33 0.95
C LEU A 64 -16.71 0.04 1.13
N SER A 65 -16.40 1.03 0.27
CA SER A 65 -17.09 2.32 0.29
C SER A 65 -18.60 2.15 0.07
N GLY A 66 -19.01 1.19 -0.78
CA GLY A 66 -20.43 0.86 -0.99
C GLY A 66 -21.08 0.14 0.20
N PHE A 67 -20.30 -0.60 0.96
CA PHE A 67 -20.76 -1.24 2.19
C PHE A 67 -20.95 -0.20 3.32
N PHE A 68 -19.97 0.68 3.53
CA PHE A 68 -20.00 1.67 4.61
C PHE A 68 -20.94 2.85 4.38
N VAL A 69 -21.47 3.04 3.19
CA VAL A 69 -22.51 4.07 2.94
C VAL A 69 -23.81 3.79 3.69
N GLN A 70 -24.03 2.56 4.13
CA GLN A 70 -25.24 2.19 4.85
C GLN A 70 -25.26 2.80 6.26
N THR A 71 -26.43 3.32 6.65
CA THR A 71 -26.60 4.08 7.91
C THR A 71 -26.85 3.24 9.16
N ARG A 72 -26.76 1.90 9.09
CA ARG A 72 -27.04 0.98 10.21
C ARG A 72 -26.00 1.20 11.32
N TRP A 73 -26.44 1.16 12.58
CA TRP A 73 -25.60 1.45 13.74
C TRP A 73 -24.37 0.54 13.85
N TRP A 74 -24.51 -0.75 13.57
CA TRP A 74 -23.39 -1.70 13.62
C TRP A 74 -22.36 -1.48 12.50
N ILE A 75 -22.76 -0.96 11.34
CA ILE A 75 -21.84 -0.58 10.26
C ILE A 75 -20.98 0.62 10.68
N LYS A 76 -21.52 1.55 11.44
CA LYS A 76 -20.76 2.66 12.02
C LYS A 76 -19.68 2.14 12.99
N ILE A 77 -20.01 1.17 13.84
CA ILE A 77 -19.02 0.53 14.72
C ILE A 77 -17.93 -0.19 13.91
N LEU A 78 -18.33 -0.97 12.88
CA LEU A 78 -17.37 -1.62 12.00
C LEU A 78 -16.46 -0.62 11.27
N ALA A 79 -16.99 0.53 10.84
CA ALA A 79 -16.19 1.58 10.21
C ALA A 79 -15.12 2.14 11.17
N VAL A 80 -15.45 2.34 12.44
CA VAL A 80 -14.49 2.77 13.48
C VAL A 80 -13.42 1.71 13.69
N LEU A 81 -13.78 0.44 13.82
CA LEU A 81 -12.82 -0.67 13.96
C LEU A 81 -11.95 -0.82 12.71
N PHE A 82 -12.53 -0.61 11.53
CA PHE A 82 -11.83 -0.68 10.25
C PHE A 82 -10.74 0.38 10.08
N ILE A 83 -10.84 1.53 10.77
CA ILE A 83 -9.84 2.60 10.70
C ILE A 83 -8.59 2.25 11.53
N LEU A 84 -8.68 1.38 12.53
CA LEU A 84 -7.59 1.07 13.46
C LEU A 84 -6.27 0.68 12.78
N PRO A 85 -6.22 -0.17 11.74
CA PRO A 85 -4.96 -0.50 11.06
C PRO A 85 -4.21 0.71 10.54
N TRP A 86 -4.93 1.71 10.03
CA TRP A 86 -4.32 2.95 9.54
C TRP A 86 -3.88 3.86 10.67
N ALA A 87 -4.65 3.94 11.77
CA ALA A 87 -4.39 4.82 12.90
C ALA A 87 -3.17 4.39 13.74
N VAL A 88 -2.88 3.08 13.82
CA VAL A 88 -1.74 2.56 14.59
C VAL A 88 -0.42 2.87 13.88
N PRO A 89 0.66 3.28 14.59
CA PRO A 89 1.97 3.53 13.98
C PRO A 89 2.50 2.31 13.21
N SER A 90 3.16 2.55 12.07
CA SER A 90 3.59 1.48 11.15
C SER A 90 4.67 0.59 11.75
N ILE A 91 5.64 1.18 12.45
CA ILE A 91 6.81 0.44 12.97
C ILE A 91 6.37 -0.69 13.93
N PRO A 92 5.67 -0.42 15.06
CA PRO A 92 5.27 -1.49 15.97
C PRO A 92 4.34 -2.49 15.30
N THR A 93 3.45 -2.05 14.40
CA THR A 93 2.53 -2.94 13.69
C THR A 93 3.24 -3.95 12.82
N ILE A 94 4.20 -3.51 11.99
CA ILE A 94 4.93 -4.39 11.07
C ILE A 94 5.89 -5.31 11.84
N LEU A 95 6.56 -4.80 12.88
CA LEU A 95 7.39 -5.64 13.73
C LEU A 95 6.58 -6.72 14.45
N SER A 96 5.38 -6.37 14.97
CA SER A 96 4.48 -7.38 15.55
C SER A 96 4.08 -8.45 14.52
N ALA A 97 3.75 -8.04 13.29
CA ALA A 97 3.45 -9.00 12.21
C ALA A 97 4.66 -9.90 11.90
N ARG A 98 5.88 -9.35 11.89
CA ARG A 98 7.10 -10.13 11.73
C ARG A 98 7.26 -11.19 12.84
N PHE A 99 6.99 -10.82 14.08
CA PHE A 99 6.97 -11.77 15.20
C PHE A 99 5.90 -12.86 15.01
N MET A 100 4.70 -12.48 14.60
CA MET A 100 3.60 -13.45 14.38
C MET A 100 3.91 -14.45 13.26
N LEU A 101 4.71 -14.05 12.25
CA LEU A 101 5.13 -14.86 11.10
C LEU A 101 6.36 -15.72 11.37
N ASN A 102 6.96 -15.66 12.57
CA ASN A 102 8.12 -16.50 12.89
C ASN A 102 7.76 -17.99 12.77
N PRO A 103 8.56 -18.81 12.04
CA PRO A 103 8.19 -20.20 11.79
C PRO A 103 8.23 -21.10 13.03
N GLU A 104 9.07 -20.81 14.03
CA GLU A 104 9.28 -21.66 15.18
C GLU A 104 8.33 -21.34 16.35
N TRP A 105 8.16 -20.06 16.68
CA TRP A 105 7.39 -19.62 17.85
C TRP A 105 6.29 -18.61 17.51
N GLY A 106 6.10 -18.27 16.24
CA GLY A 106 5.05 -17.33 15.80
C GLY A 106 3.65 -17.92 15.99
N VAL A 107 2.74 -17.05 16.41
CA VAL A 107 1.34 -17.44 16.68
C VAL A 107 0.65 -18.04 15.48
N ILE A 108 1.00 -17.63 14.26
CA ILE A 108 0.38 -18.14 13.02
C ILE A 108 0.69 -19.61 12.83
N ASN A 109 1.98 -20.00 12.83
CA ASN A 109 2.37 -21.40 12.67
C ASN A 109 1.93 -22.26 13.87
N THR A 110 2.02 -21.74 15.08
CA THR A 110 1.49 -22.43 16.27
C THR A 110 -0.01 -22.73 16.14
N THR A 111 -0.79 -21.79 15.58
CA THR A 111 -2.23 -21.99 15.36
C THR A 111 -2.48 -23.00 14.25
N ILE A 112 -1.75 -22.89 13.12
CA ILE A 112 -1.84 -23.88 12.03
C ILE A 112 -1.56 -25.28 12.56
N PHE A 113 -0.46 -25.46 13.30
CA PHE A 113 -0.09 -26.76 13.87
C PHE A 113 -1.17 -27.31 14.82
N LYS A 114 -1.70 -26.46 15.70
CA LYS A 114 -2.78 -26.89 16.63
C LYS A 114 -4.05 -27.33 15.91
N LEU A 115 -4.39 -26.71 14.78
CA LEU A 115 -5.61 -27.01 14.05
C LEU A 115 -5.46 -28.17 13.05
N THR A 116 -4.29 -28.30 12.43
CA THR A 116 -4.09 -29.22 11.30
C THR A 116 -3.07 -30.34 11.58
N GLN A 117 -2.27 -30.24 12.65
CA GLN A 117 -1.11 -31.08 12.96
C GLN A 117 -0.03 -31.04 11.87
N LEU A 118 -0.04 -29.99 11.02
CA LEU A 118 0.97 -29.76 9.98
C LEU A 118 1.79 -28.53 10.32
N ASP A 119 3.08 -28.57 10.00
CA ASP A 119 3.93 -27.40 10.13
C ASP A 119 3.51 -26.31 9.13
N GLY A 120 3.41 -25.08 9.62
CA GLY A 120 3.12 -23.95 8.76
C GLY A 120 4.31 -23.60 7.87
N PRO A 121 4.09 -22.84 6.77
CA PRO A 121 5.16 -22.46 5.86
C PRO A 121 6.17 -21.51 6.52
N ASN A 122 7.36 -21.44 5.90
CA ASN A 122 8.40 -20.52 6.33
C ASN A 122 8.17 -19.16 5.67
N TRP A 123 7.26 -18.37 6.24
CA TRP A 123 6.70 -17.15 5.67
C TRP A 123 7.74 -16.12 5.20
N LEU A 124 8.83 -15.95 5.95
CA LEU A 124 9.83 -14.90 5.72
C LEU A 124 11.08 -15.40 5.04
N ASN A 125 11.28 -16.72 4.94
CA ASN A 125 12.44 -17.34 4.28
C ASN A 125 12.12 -17.87 2.86
N ASP A 126 10.87 -17.75 2.42
CA ASP A 126 10.48 -17.90 1.01
C ASP A 126 10.31 -16.51 0.40
N PRO A 127 11.04 -16.17 -0.68
CA PRO A 127 10.99 -14.82 -1.27
C PRO A 127 9.59 -14.42 -1.75
N THR A 128 8.82 -15.39 -2.27
CA THR A 128 7.47 -15.13 -2.80
C THR A 128 6.49 -14.87 -1.67
N LEU A 129 6.54 -15.68 -0.61
CA LEU A 129 5.70 -15.49 0.56
C LEU A 129 6.05 -14.19 1.29
N ALA A 130 7.34 -13.91 1.47
CA ALA A 130 7.82 -12.72 2.15
C ALA A 130 7.41 -11.42 1.43
N LEU A 131 7.53 -11.38 0.08
CA LEU A 131 7.06 -10.26 -0.71
C LEU A 131 5.53 -10.15 -0.69
N SER A 132 4.81 -11.27 -0.77
CA SER A 132 3.34 -11.31 -0.71
C SER A 132 2.82 -10.80 0.62
N PHE A 133 3.44 -11.18 1.75
CA PHE A 133 3.09 -10.65 3.06
C PHE A 133 3.41 -9.17 3.20
N SER A 134 4.50 -8.70 2.61
CA SER A 134 4.82 -7.26 2.57
C SER A 134 3.74 -6.48 1.82
N MET A 135 3.26 -6.99 0.69
CA MET A 135 2.12 -6.41 -0.05
C MET A 135 0.83 -6.45 0.77
N LEU A 136 0.54 -7.57 1.43
CA LEU A 136 -0.64 -7.72 2.26
C LEU A 136 -0.65 -6.72 3.43
N MET A 137 0.49 -6.54 4.09
CA MET A 137 0.65 -5.56 5.17
C MET A 137 0.44 -4.13 4.68
N HIS A 138 1.02 -3.79 3.52
CA HIS A 138 0.81 -2.49 2.88
C HIS A 138 -0.66 -2.24 2.54
N ILE A 139 -1.32 -3.23 1.92
CA ILE A 139 -2.75 -3.15 1.57
C ILE A 139 -3.57 -2.96 2.84
N TRP A 140 -3.44 -3.85 3.82
CA TRP A 140 -4.20 -3.85 5.05
C TRP A 140 -4.09 -2.53 5.82
N LYS A 141 -2.88 -1.99 5.93
CA LYS A 141 -2.64 -0.71 6.60
C LYS A 141 -3.23 0.50 5.87
N SER A 142 -3.11 0.54 4.56
CA SER A 142 -3.52 1.71 3.77
C SER A 142 -4.98 1.66 3.30
N LEU A 143 -5.60 0.48 3.29
CA LEU A 143 -6.97 0.26 2.81
C LEU A 143 -8.01 1.15 3.48
N PRO A 144 -8.01 1.36 4.82
CA PRO A 144 -9.01 2.22 5.46
C PRO A 144 -8.99 3.66 4.95
N PHE A 145 -7.82 4.23 4.78
CA PHE A 145 -7.66 5.60 4.28
C PHE A 145 -8.30 5.78 2.89
N TRP A 146 -7.98 4.89 1.95
CA TRP A 146 -8.53 4.96 0.59
C TRP A 146 -10.04 4.65 0.57
N THR A 147 -10.48 3.76 1.44
CA THR A 147 -11.93 3.47 1.59
C THR A 147 -12.69 4.71 2.07
N LEU A 148 -12.15 5.47 3.04
CA LEU A 148 -12.79 6.70 3.52
C LEU A 148 -12.85 7.78 2.44
N ILE A 149 -11.80 7.96 1.64
CA ILE A 149 -11.81 8.91 0.52
C ILE A 149 -12.90 8.54 -0.48
N LEU A 150 -12.98 7.27 -0.87
CA LEU A 150 -13.99 6.81 -1.82
C LEU A 150 -15.40 6.82 -1.21
N LEU A 151 -15.52 6.59 0.10
CA LEU A 151 -16.79 6.73 0.83
C LEU A 151 -17.29 8.18 0.80
N ALA A 152 -16.41 9.14 1.08
CA ALA A 152 -16.75 10.56 1.02
C ALA A 152 -17.24 10.97 -0.40
N GLY A 153 -16.54 10.51 -1.44
CA GLY A 153 -16.98 10.72 -2.82
C GLY A 153 -18.32 10.09 -3.13
N ARG A 154 -18.61 8.90 -2.59
CA ARG A 154 -19.90 8.24 -2.78
C ARG A 154 -21.04 8.94 -2.04
N LEU A 155 -20.78 9.47 -0.85
CA LEU A 155 -21.75 10.24 -0.07
C LEU A 155 -22.09 11.60 -0.70
N ALA A 156 -21.22 12.11 -1.56
CA ALA A 156 -21.47 13.35 -2.30
C ALA A 156 -22.45 13.18 -3.49
N ILE A 157 -22.80 11.95 -3.87
CA ILE A 157 -23.74 11.68 -4.95
C ILE A 157 -25.17 11.91 -4.41
N PRO A 158 -25.99 12.77 -5.06
CA PRO A 158 -27.36 13.01 -4.62
C PRO A 158 -28.20 11.73 -4.57
N THR A 159 -28.93 11.53 -3.46
CA THR A 159 -29.77 10.33 -3.25
C THR A 159 -30.92 10.24 -4.24
N GLU A 160 -31.44 11.39 -4.71
CA GLU A 160 -32.52 11.50 -5.70
C GLU A 160 -32.19 10.74 -6.99
N GLN A 161 -30.92 10.69 -7.40
CA GLN A 161 -30.50 9.93 -8.59
C GLN A 161 -30.71 8.42 -8.40
N TYR A 162 -30.44 7.91 -7.19
CA TYR A 162 -30.66 6.49 -6.87
C TYR A 162 -32.15 6.16 -6.69
N GLU A 163 -32.94 7.10 -6.17
CA GLU A 163 -34.35 6.95 -6.00
C GLU A 163 -35.07 6.94 -7.37
N ALA A 164 -34.78 7.89 -8.26
CA ALA A 164 -35.29 7.91 -9.62
C ALA A 164 -34.94 6.61 -10.36
N ALA A 165 -33.69 6.17 -10.33
CA ALA A 165 -33.31 4.90 -10.93
C ALA A 165 -34.00 3.68 -10.29
N SER A 166 -34.44 3.79 -9.02
CA SER A 166 -35.22 2.73 -8.38
C SER A 166 -36.65 2.66 -8.92
N VAL A 167 -37.29 3.82 -9.18
CA VAL A 167 -38.60 3.92 -9.80
C VAL A 167 -38.55 3.34 -11.22
N ASP A 168 -37.46 3.60 -11.96
CA ASP A 168 -37.23 3.05 -13.30
C ASP A 168 -36.86 1.53 -13.29
N GLY A 169 -36.87 0.89 -12.13
CA GLY A 169 -36.57 -0.55 -12.00
C GLY A 169 -35.09 -0.92 -12.17
N ALA A 170 -34.19 0.04 -12.06
CA ALA A 170 -32.74 -0.22 -12.22
C ALA A 170 -32.19 -1.15 -11.13
N THR A 171 -31.46 -2.18 -11.54
CA THR A 171 -30.75 -3.11 -10.65
C THR A 171 -29.57 -2.43 -9.95
N ARG A 172 -29.05 -3.06 -8.89
CA ARG A 172 -27.86 -2.56 -8.16
C ARG A 172 -26.64 -2.36 -9.07
N TRP A 173 -26.43 -3.26 -10.03
CA TRP A 173 -25.34 -3.16 -11.01
C TRP A 173 -25.54 -2.00 -11.97
N GLN A 174 -26.78 -1.77 -12.45
CA GLN A 174 -27.10 -0.63 -13.31
C GLN A 174 -26.88 0.70 -12.58
N LYS A 175 -27.31 0.82 -11.31
CA LYS A 175 -27.04 2.01 -10.48
C LYS A 175 -25.53 2.22 -10.27
N PHE A 176 -24.77 1.16 -10.03
CA PHE A 176 -23.30 1.27 -9.94
C PHE A 176 -22.71 1.74 -11.28
N ARG A 177 -23.06 1.10 -12.39
CA ARG A 177 -22.48 1.34 -13.71
C ARG A 177 -22.83 2.72 -14.28
N PHE A 178 -24.06 3.19 -14.06
CA PHE A 178 -24.57 4.40 -14.72
C PHE A 178 -24.66 5.62 -13.79
N ILE A 179 -24.63 5.46 -12.47
CA ILE A 179 -24.66 6.57 -11.51
C ILE A 179 -23.34 6.63 -10.74
N THR A 180 -23.04 5.58 -9.96
CA THR A 180 -21.90 5.61 -9.03
C THR A 180 -20.57 5.74 -9.74
N TRP A 181 -20.29 4.87 -10.71
CA TRP A 181 -18.99 4.84 -11.40
C TRP A 181 -18.70 6.12 -12.18
N PRO A 182 -19.62 6.66 -13.01
CA PRO A 182 -19.36 7.93 -13.70
C PRO A 182 -19.10 9.10 -12.76
N ALA A 183 -19.85 9.19 -11.65
CA ALA A 183 -19.67 10.24 -10.65
C ALA A 183 -18.33 10.11 -9.89
N MET A 184 -17.87 8.89 -9.63
CA MET A 184 -16.67 8.64 -8.84
C MET A 184 -15.39 8.46 -9.64
N ARG A 185 -15.45 8.26 -10.96
CA ARG A 185 -14.29 7.87 -11.78
C ARG A 185 -13.10 8.81 -11.63
N THR A 186 -13.35 10.11 -11.63
CA THR A 186 -12.27 11.12 -11.48
C THR A 186 -11.61 11.02 -10.12
N LEU A 187 -12.39 10.93 -9.05
CA LEU A 187 -11.86 10.72 -7.69
C LEU A 187 -11.10 9.40 -7.58
N PHE A 188 -11.62 8.32 -8.17
CA PHE A 188 -10.98 7.01 -8.17
C PHE A 188 -9.62 7.05 -8.87
N VAL A 189 -9.54 7.64 -10.07
CA VAL A 189 -8.28 7.78 -10.83
C VAL A 189 -7.28 8.65 -10.08
N THR A 190 -7.68 9.81 -9.58
CA THR A 190 -6.80 10.69 -8.82
C THR A 190 -6.29 10.00 -7.55
N SER A 191 -7.16 9.31 -6.81
CA SER A 191 -6.79 8.55 -5.62
C SER A 191 -5.82 7.40 -5.97
N THR A 192 -6.01 6.75 -7.12
CA THR A 192 -5.11 5.68 -7.60
C THR A 192 -3.72 6.22 -7.91
N ILE A 193 -3.63 7.38 -8.58
CA ILE A 193 -2.34 8.04 -8.86
C ILE A 193 -1.62 8.43 -7.56
N LEU A 194 -2.32 9.04 -6.61
CA LEU A 194 -1.75 9.38 -5.31
C LEU A 194 -1.30 8.12 -4.55
N SER A 195 -2.12 7.07 -4.59
CA SER A 195 -1.77 5.78 -3.99
C SER A 195 -0.52 5.18 -4.63
N MET A 196 -0.33 5.34 -5.94
CA MET A 196 0.87 4.89 -6.65
C MET A 196 2.13 5.62 -6.16
N ILE A 197 2.07 6.93 -6.03
CA ILE A 197 3.19 7.74 -5.52
C ILE A 197 3.57 7.31 -4.09
N TRP A 198 2.59 7.14 -3.21
CA TRP A 198 2.84 6.71 -1.83
C TRP A 198 3.36 5.27 -1.74
N THR A 199 2.84 4.37 -2.58
CA THR A 199 3.27 2.97 -2.61
C THR A 199 4.70 2.85 -3.16
N LEU A 200 5.08 3.68 -4.14
CA LEU A 200 6.45 3.71 -4.67
C LEU A 200 7.47 4.11 -3.61
N GLY A 201 7.09 5.00 -2.68
CA GLY A 201 7.91 5.42 -1.55
C GLY A 201 7.78 4.55 -0.29
N ASP A 202 7.03 3.44 -0.33
CA ASP A 202 6.82 2.60 0.85
C ASP A 202 8.05 1.77 1.19
N PHE A 203 8.85 2.31 2.08
CA PHE A 203 10.02 1.66 2.66
C PHE A 203 9.64 0.68 3.78
N ASN A 204 8.69 1.07 4.63
CA ASN A 204 8.44 0.38 5.89
C ASN A 204 7.89 -1.03 5.71
N SER A 205 6.94 -1.22 4.80
CA SER A 205 6.24 -2.51 4.62
C SER A 205 7.19 -3.63 4.20
N VAL A 206 8.21 -3.33 3.41
CA VAL A 206 9.21 -4.31 2.99
C VAL A 206 10.37 -4.38 3.96
N TYR A 207 10.97 -3.23 4.31
CA TYR A 207 12.19 -3.21 5.09
C TYR A 207 12.02 -3.75 6.52
N LEU A 208 10.97 -3.33 7.22
CA LEU A 208 10.75 -3.79 8.60
C LEU A 208 10.30 -5.25 8.68
N LEU A 209 9.60 -5.74 7.65
CA LEU A 209 9.12 -7.11 7.63
C LEU A 209 10.21 -8.10 7.23
N THR A 210 10.90 -7.85 6.10
CA THR A 210 11.85 -8.79 5.49
C THR A 210 13.30 -8.32 5.54
N GLY A 211 13.56 -7.00 5.67
CA GLY A 211 14.87 -6.40 5.52
C GLY A 211 15.47 -6.55 4.13
N GLY A 212 14.65 -6.91 3.11
CA GLY A 212 15.08 -7.29 1.78
C GLY A 212 15.32 -8.79 1.60
N GLY A 213 15.33 -9.56 2.70
CA GLY A 213 15.57 -11.01 2.68
C GLY A 213 14.38 -11.84 2.21
N PRO A 214 14.57 -13.16 1.96
CA PRO A 214 15.87 -13.85 2.02
C PRO A 214 16.79 -13.48 0.82
N ALA A 215 18.08 -13.51 1.03
CA ALA A 215 19.12 -13.34 0.01
C ALA A 215 18.92 -12.07 -0.87
N ASP A 216 18.47 -10.95 -0.31
CA ASP A 216 18.16 -9.69 -0.98
C ASP A 216 17.08 -9.79 -2.08
N LEU A 217 16.30 -10.87 -2.10
CA LEU A 217 15.34 -11.16 -3.19
C LEU A 217 13.98 -10.44 -3.04
N THR A 218 13.71 -9.79 -1.90
CA THR A 218 12.44 -9.08 -1.66
C THR A 218 12.59 -7.55 -1.67
N HIS A 219 13.76 -7.03 -2.01
CA HIS A 219 13.92 -5.58 -2.15
C HIS A 219 12.96 -5.00 -3.19
N VAL A 220 12.47 -3.79 -2.89
CA VAL A 220 11.85 -2.86 -3.81
C VAL A 220 12.76 -1.63 -3.95
N LEU A 221 12.55 -0.78 -4.96
CA LEU A 221 13.42 0.39 -5.21
C LEU A 221 13.56 1.29 -3.97
N ALA A 222 12.49 1.46 -3.19
CA ALA A 222 12.53 2.21 -1.94
C ALA A 222 13.51 1.64 -0.89
N THR A 223 13.78 0.33 -0.90
CA THR A 223 14.66 -0.34 0.07
C THR A 223 16.06 -0.65 -0.47
N LEU A 224 16.24 -0.60 -1.79
CA LEU A 224 17.51 -0.94 -2.45
C LEU A 224 18.66 -0.01 -2.03
N GLY A 225 18.38 1.28 -1.83
CA GLY A 225 19.38 2.24 -1.39
C GLY A 225 20.05 1.87 -0.06
N ILE A 226 19.32 1.29 0.89
CA ILE A 226 19.90 0.82 2.17
C ILE A 226 20.86 -0.35 1.95
N ARG A 227 20.59 -1.24 1.00
CA ARG A 227 21.49 -2.33 0.65
C ARG A 227 22.85 -1.79 0.19
N TYR A 228 22.86 -0.82 -0.74
CA TYR A 228 24.11 -0.23 -1.21
C TYR A 228 24.86 0.51 -0.09
N LEU A 229 24.16 1.27 0.75
CA LEU A 229 24.79 1.93 1.91
C LEU A 229 25.44 0.95 2.88
N ARG A 230 24.96 -0.29 2.99
CA ARG A 230 25.57 -1.32 3.83
C ARG A 230 26.76 -2.03 3.19
N LEU A 231 26.81 -2.09 1.86
CA LEU A 231 27.92 -2.73 1.13
C LEU A 231 29.15 -1.81 1.03
N ASP A 232 28.94 -0.48 1.12
CA ASP A 232 29.99 0.52 1.06
C ASP A 232 30.64 0.79 2.43
N GLN A 233 30.20 0.10 3.52
CA GLN A 233 30.77 0.13 4.86
C GLN A 233 31.65 -1.09 5.15
#